data_bb6b665de43c1ae3796630b5f952ccbc
#
_entry.id   bb6b665de43c1ae3796630b5f952ccbc
#
_cell.length_a   1.000
_cell.length_b   1.000
_cell.length_c   1.000
_cell.angle_alpha   90.00
_cell.angle_beta   90.00
_cell.angle_gamma   90.00
#
_symmetry.space_group_name_H-M   'P 1'
#
loop_
_entity.id
_entity.type
_entity.pdbx_description
1 polymer ?
#
loop_
_entity_poly.entity_id
_entity_poly.type
_entity_poly.pdbx_seq_one_letter_code
_entity_poly.pdbx_strand_id
1 'polypeptide(L)'
;LETARYSNSLDTDTFLDKAKPSYIGGILEMMNHRLYGFWGNLQEGLKTGMAQNEVKSGGEPIFETLYKNPDLLKEFVNAMSGMQMGNFMMLAQQFDFSKSKTLLDAGGSAGLLSLMVAKHNPHMTCTTFDLPPVAPISNATIQQFQLSDRVKAASGDFFNEPLPKADIITMGNILHDLNEENKLKLMQKAYDALPSGGAFIAIEAVIDNERKQNA
;
A
#
# COMPACT_ATOMS: atom_id res chain seq x y z
N LEU A 1 40.78 11.25 1.93
CA LEU A 1 40.54 12.46 1.10
C LEU A 1 41.52 12.60 -0.08
N GLU A 2 42.39 11.60 -0.32
CA GLU A 2 43.45 11.69 -1.36
C GLU A 2 42.88 11.83 -2.78
N THR A 3 41.66 11.40 -3.05
CA THR A 3 41.05 11.45 -4.39
C THR A 3 39.89 12.44 -4.54
N ALA A 4 39.42 13.07 -3.44
CA ALA A 4 38.22 13.90 -3.38
C ALA A 4 36.97 13.19 -3.99
N ARG A 5 36.95 11.85 -4.00
CA ARG A 5 35.82 11.07 -4.50
C ARG A 5 35.00 10.55 -3.33
N TYR A 6 33.70 10.66 -3.49
CA TYR A 6 32.71 10.15 -2.56
C TYR A 6 31.97 9.00 -3.24
N SER A 7 31.58 7.99 -2.48
CA SER A 7 30.73 6.91 -2.95
C SER A 7 29.70 6.57 -1.89
N ASN A 8 28.56 6.06 -2.34
CA ASN A 8 27.54 5.55 -1.43
C ASN A 8 28.05 4.26 -0.74
N SER A 9 27.60 4.00 0.47
CA SER A 9 27.68 2.63 1.03
C SER A 9 26.77 1.70 0.20
N LEU A 10 26.97 0.39 0.34
CA LEU A 10 26.19 -0.60 -0.39
C LEU A 10 24.68 -0.41 -0.14
N ASP A 11 24.29 -0.21 1.12
CA ASP A 11 22.87 -0.01 1.48
C ASP A 11 22.31 1.30 0.91
N THR A 12 23.08 2.40 1.02
CA THR A 12 22.69 3.68 0.43
C THR A 12 22.55 3.58 -1.09
N ASP A 13 23.49 2.93 -1.74
CA ASP A 13 23.46 2.70 -3.18
C ASP A 13 22.29 1.81 -3.60
N THR A 14 21.94 0.81 -2.78
CA THR A 14 20.83 -0.10 -3.05
C THR A 14 19.48 0.56 -2.83
N PHE A 15 19.30 1.26 -1.70
CA PHE A 15 17.97 1.67 -1.25
C PHE A 15 17.67 3.17 -1.38
N LEU A 16 18.69 4.02 -1.52
CA LEU A 16 18.50 5.48 -1.59
C LEU A 16 18.96 6.11 -2.92
N ASP A 17 19.38 5.32 -3.89
CA ASP A 17 19.60 5.78 -5.26
C ASP A 17 18.27 5.76 -6.03
N LYS A 18 17.78 6.94 -6.42
CA LYS A 18 16.50 7.10 -7.16
C LYS A 18 16.46 6.39 -8.51
N ALA A 19 17.62 6.09 -9.10
CA ALA A 19 17.69 5.38 -10.37
C ALA A 19 17.45 3.87 -10.23
N LYS A 20 17.39 3.35 -9.01
CA LYS A 20 17.28 1.91 -8.74
C LYS A 20 15.84 1.48 -8.45
N PRO A 21 15.43 0.29 -8.94
CA PRO A 21 14.10 -0.26 -8.64
C PRO A 21 13.87 -0.54 -7.15
N SER A 22 14.95 -0.68 -6.38
CA SER A 22 14.93 -0.89 -4.92
C SER A 22 14.84 0.40 -4.10
N TYR A 23 14.67 1.56 -4.74
CA TYR A 23 14.59 2.84 -4.06
C TYR A 23 13.40 2.91 -3.09
N ILE A 24 13.68 3.16 -1.81
CA ILE A 24 12.67 3.31 -0.76
C ILE A 24 12.58 4.74 -0.22
N GLY A 25 13.42 5.65 -0.70
CA GLY A 25 13.51 7.01 -0.17
C GLY A 25 12.27 7.88 -0.38
N GLY A 26 11.30 7.44 -1.18
CA GLY A 26 10.02 8.14 -1.33
C GLY A 26 9.29 8.38 0.00
N ILE A 27 9.38 7.43 0.94
CA ILE A 27 8.81 7.62 2.29
C ILE A 27 9.51 8.75 3.05
N LEU A 28 10.84 8.88 2.92
CA LEU A 28 11.61 9.95 3.57
C LEU A 28 11.25 11.31 2.98
N GLU A 29 11.01 11.39 1.67
CA GLU A 29 10.55 12.60 0.99
C GLU A 29 9.17 13.02 1.50
N MET A 30 8.21 12.11 1.54
CA MET A 30 6.87 12.36 2.08
C MET A 30 6.91 12.74 3.57
N MET A 31 7.74 12.07 4.37
CA MET A 31 7.94 12.42 5.77
C MET A 31 8.47 13.85 5.94
N ASN A 32 9.46 14.24 5.13
CA ASN A 32 10.05 15.56 5.20
C ASN A 32 9.08 16.67 4.74
N HIS A 33 8.38 16.44 3.64
CA HIS A 33 7.47 17.44 3.06
C HIS A 33 6.19 17.63 3.89
N ARG A 34 5.68 16.57 4.50
CA ARG A 34 4.37 16.58 5.12
C ARG A 34 4.38 16.22 6.60
N LEU A 35 4.91 15.04 6.97
CA LEU A 35 4.70 14.50 8.31
C LEU A 35 5.54 15.18 9.39
N TYR A 36 6.73 15.67 9.04
CA TYR A 36 7.66 16.29 9.99
C TYR A 36 7.02 17.44 10.77
N GLY A 37 6.23 18.28 10.09
CA GLY A 37 5.52 19.38 10.73
C GLY A 37 4.49 18.93 11.77
N PHE A 38 3.84 17.80 11.54
CA PHE A 38 2.84 17.27 12.46
C PHE A 38 3.46 16.67 13.73
N TRP A 39 4.65 16.08 13.62
CA TRP A 39 5.38 15.55 14.77
C TRP A 39 5.74 16.63 15.81
N GLY A 40 5.80 17.89 15.42
CA GLY A 40 5.96 19.02 16.36
C GLY A 40 4.84 19.11 17.39
N ASN A 41 3.68 18.52 17.13
CA ASN A 41 2.53 18.50 18.02
C ASN A 41 2.36 17.18 18.81
N LEU A 42 3.39 16.30 18.82
CA LEU A 42 3.31 14.98 19.48
C LEU A 42 2.82 15.06 20.93
N GLN A 43 3.32 16.03 21.71
CA GLN A 43 2.91 16.21 23.12
C GLN A 43 1.41 16.44 23.26
N GLU A 44 0.82 17.20 22.37
CA GLU A 44 -0.64 17.45 22.38
C GLU A 44 -1.41 16.21 21.98
N GLY A 45 -0.95 15.50 20.94
CA GLY A 45 -1.54 14.22 20.54
C GLY A 45 -1.58 13.21 21.66
N LEU A 46 -0.47 13.06 22.40
CA LEU A 46 -0.39 12.16 23.55
C LEU A 46 -1.32 12.56 24.72
N LYS A 47 -1.52 13.86 24.95
CA LYS A 47 -2.39 14.35 26.01
C LYS A 47 -3.87 14.26 25.68
N THR A 48 -4.24 14.45 24.43
CA THR A 48 -5.65 14.58 24.02
C THR A 48 -6.19 13.34 23.33
N GLY A 49 -5.32 12.45 22.80
CA GLY A 49 -5.70 11.36 21.93
C GLY A 49 -6.21 11.80 20.56
N MET A 50 -6.10 13.08 20.22
CA MET A 50 -6.61 13.64 18.97
C MET A 50 -5.55 13.61 17.86
N ALA A 51 -5.99 13.38 16.63
CA ALA A 51 -5.13 13.41 15.46
C ALA A 51 -4.44 14.78 15.31
N GLN A 52 -3.13 14.77 15.01
CA GLN A 52 -2.31 15.97 14.83
C GLN A 52 -1.90 16.12 13.37
N ASN A 53 -2.86 16.04 12.46
CA ASN A 53 -2.69 16.16 11.02
C ASN A 53 -3.53 17.34 10.45
N GLU A 54 -3.84 17.31 9.17
CA GLU A 54 -4.58 18.36 8.47
C GLU A 54 -5.92 18.67 9.14
N VAL A 55 -6.60 17.67 9.67
CA VAL A 55 -7.91 17.81 10.32
C VAL A 55 -7.85 18.75 11.53
N LYS A 56 -6.75 18.78 12.28
CA LYS A 56 -6.56 19.66 13.44
C LYS A 56 -6.73 21.14 13.08
N SER A 57 -6.29 21.53 11.89
CA SER A 57 -6.35 22.93 11.41
C SER A 57 -7.62 23.21 10.61
N GLY A 58 -8.63 22.34 10.69
CA GLY A 58 -9.86 22.47 9.92
C GLY A 58 -9.73 22.02 8.46
N GLY A 59 -8.64 21.33 8.13
CA GLY A 59 -8.46 20.69 6.82
C GLY A 59 -9.31 19.43 6.67
N GLU A 60 -9.38 18.96 5.44
CA GLU A 60 -10.07 17.71 5.09
C GLU A 60 -9.24 16.49 5.53
N PRO A 61 -9.88 15.32 5.72
CA PRO A 61 -9.15 14.06 5.91
C PRO A 61 -8.12 13.83 4.82
N ILE A 62 -7.01 13.19 5.20
CA ILE A 62 -5.84 13.03 4.31
C ILE A 62 -6.20 12.49 2.92
N PHE A 63 -7.00 11.45 2.85
CA PHE A 63 -7.34 10.84 1.57
C PHE A 63 -8.17 11.75 0.68
N GLU A 64 -9.06 12.57 1.24
CA GLU A 64 -9.79 13.59 0.46
C GLU A 64 -8.85 14.65 -0.11
N THR A 65 -7.85 15.07 0.67
CA THR A 65 -6.83 16.02 0.21
C THR A 65 -5.95 15.40 -0.89
N LEU A 66 -5.50 14.15 -0.70
CA LEU A 66 -4.67 13.43 -1.67
C LEU A 66 -5.39 13.25 -3.01
N TYR A 67 -6.67 12.83 -2.97
CA TYR A 67 -7.43 12.54 -4.19
C TYR A 67 -7.78 13.80 -5.00
N LYS A 68 -7.76 14.98 -4.38
CA LYS A 68 -7.94 16.26 -5.07
C LYS A 68 -6.63 16.82 -5.67
N ASN A 69 -5.48 16.28 -5.25
CA ASN A 69 -4.16 16.75 -5.71
C ASN A 69 -3.35 15.59 -6.32
N PRO A 70 -3.28 15.50 -7.66
CA PRO A 70 -2.58 14.40 -8.34
C PRO A 70 -1.09 14.28 -7.99
N ASP A 71 -0.40 15.38 -7.69
CA ASP A 71 1.03 15.35 -7.36
C ASP A 71 1.25 14.77 -5.95
N LEU A 72 0.44 15.18 -4.98
CA LEU A 72 0.46 14.62 -3.62
C LEU A 72 0.04 13.13 -3.63
N LEU A 73 -0.96 12.78 -4.43
CA LEU A 73 -1.37 11.39 -4.58
C LEU A 73 -0.23 10.54 -5.14
N LYS A 74 0.46 11.03 -6.17
CA LYS A 74 1.61 10.34 -6.77
C LYS A 74 2.76 10.19 -5.78
N GLU A 75 3.08 11.22 -5.00
CA GLU A 75 4.10 11.17 -3.95
C GLU A 75 3.74 10.11 -2.91
N PHE A 76 2.51 10.12 -2.42
CA PHE A 76 2.00 9.13 -1.47
C PHE A 76 2.10 7.70 -2.02
N VAL A 77 1.59 7.47 -3.22
CA VAL A 77 1.62 6.15 -3.88
C VAL A 77 3.06 5.65 -4.07
N ASN A 78 3.99 6.51 -4.47
CA ASN A 78 5.40 6.16 -4.62
C ASN A 78 6.05 5.80 -3.27
N ALA A 79 5.74 6.56 -2.21
CA ALA A 79 6.24 6.29 -0.87
C ALA A 79 5.78 4.91 -0.35
N MET A 80 4.48 4.62 -0.46
CA MET A 80 3.90 3.33 -0.06
C MET A 80 4.46 2.18 -0.90
N SER A 81 4.59 2.38 -2.20
CA SER A 81 5.14 1.38 -3.13
C SER A 81 6.56 0.96 -2.77
N GLY A 82 7.43 1.92 -2.47
CA GLY A 82 8.81 1.63 -2.08
C GLY A 82 8.89 0.81 -0.80
N MET A 83 8.11 1.18 0.22
CA MET A 83 8.09 0.47 1.51
C MET A 83 7.61 -0.98 1.41
N GLN A 84 6.62 -1.24 0.56
CA GLN A 84 5.93 -2.53 0.52
C GLN A 84 6.50 -3.52 -0.51
N MET A 85 7.36 -3.09 -1.41
CA MET A 85 7.86 -3.92 -2.50
C MET A 85 8.45 -5.25 -2.01
N GLY A 86 9.26 -5.22 -0.95
CA GLY A 86 9.86 -6.42 -0.35
C GLY A 86 8.82 -7.41 0.17
N ASN A 87 7.81 -6.92 0.88
CA ASN A 87 6.71 -7.72 1.44
C ASN A 87 5.86 -8.33 0.32
N PHE A 88 5.56 -7.56 -0.72
CA PHE A 88 4.79 -8.03 -1.87
C PHE A 88 5.52 -9.10 -2.67
N MET A 89 6.83 -8.94 -2.86
CA MET A 89 7.66 -9.97 -3.50
C MET A 89 7.71 -11.25 -2.66
N MET A 90 7.87 -11.13 -1.34
CA MET A 90 7.91 -12.26 -0.43
C MET A 90 6.58 -13.04 -0.48
N LEU A 91 5.44 -12.35 -0.38
CA LEU A 91 4.12 -12.98 -0.51
C LEU A 91 3.97 -13.68 -1.85
N ALA A 92 4.30 -13.01 -2.96
CA ALA A 92 4.18 -13.56 -4.30
C ALA A 92 5.01 -14.83 -4.54
N GLN A 93 6.13 -14.99 -3.82
CA GLN A 93 7.03 -16.12 -3.95
C GLN A 93 6.77 -17.26 -2.96
N GLN A 94 6.26 -16.93 -1.76
CA GLN A 94 6.17 -17.91 -0.66
C GLN A 94 4.75 -18.44 -0.42
N PHE A 95 3.71 -17.66 -0.75
CA PHE A 95 2.34 -18.15 -0.61
C PHE A 95 2.00 -19.13 -1.72
N ASP A 96 1.30 -20.20 -1.38
CA ASP A 96 0.86 -21.23 -2.35
C ASP A 96 -0.39 -20.76 -3.13
N PHE A 97 -0.17 -20.19 -4.30
CA PHE A 97 -1.22 -19.78 -5.23
C PHE A 97 -1.74 -20.91 -6.14
N SER A 98 -1.20 -22.13 -6.05
CA SER A 98 -1.46 -23.23 -7.02
C SER A 98 -2.94 -23.61 -7.16
N LYS A 99 -3.75 -23.37 -6.13
CA LYS A 99 -5.18 -23.70 -6.10
C LYS A 99 -6.08 -22.52 -6.46
N SER A 100 -5.52 -21.36 -6.73
CA SER A 100 -6.25 -20.12 -7.00
C SER A 100 -6.03 -19.66 -8.43
N LYS A 101 -6.97 -18.90 -8.98
CA LYS A 101 -6.89 -18.32 -10.33
C LYS A 101 -6.98 -16.80 -10.31
N THR A 102 -7.68 -16.25 -9.33
CA THR A 102 -7.99 -14.84 -9.26
C THR A 102 -7.56 -14.22 -7.93
N LEU A 103 -7.03 -13.02 -7.98
CA LEU A 103 -6.70 -12.20 -6.80
C LEU A 103 -7.34 -10.82 -6.94
N LEU A 104 -7.96 -10.35 -5.88
CA LEU A 104 -8.40 -8.97 -5.69
C LEU A 104 -7.52 -8.30 -4.63
N ASP A 105 -6.83 -7.22 -4.99
CA ASP A 105 -6.06 -6.40 -4.08
C ASP A 105 -6.88 -5.14 -3.75
N ALA A 106 -7.55 -5.15 -2.61
CA ALA A 106 -8.44 -4.08 -2.17
C ALA A 106 -7.65 -2.97 -1.45
N GLY A 107 -7.71 -1.75 -1.98
CA GLY A 107 -6.80 -0.66 -1.62
C GLY A 107 -5.43 -0.83 -2.27
N GLY A 108 -5.40 -1.41 -3.47
CA GLY A 108 -4.18 -1.86 -4.13
C GLY A 108 -3.28 -0.77 -4.70
N SER A 109 -3.67 0.50 -4.60
CA SER A 109 -2.85 1.66 -4.97
C SER A 109 -2.27 1.54 -6.39
N ALA A 110 -0.94 1.60 -6.57
CA ALA A 110 -0.29 1.43 -7.87
C ALA A 110 -0.42 0.02 -8.48
N GLY A 111 -1.01 -0.94 -7.77
CA GLY A 111 -1.18 -2.32 -8.24
C GLY A 111 0.06 -3.21 -8.09
N LEU A 112 1.05 -2.80 -7.27
CA LEU A 112 2.32 -3.53 -7.20
C LEU A 112 2.18 -4.94 -6.63
N LEU A 113 1.33 -5.17 -5.63
CA LEU A 113 1.08 -6.52 -5.13
C LEU A 113 0.51 -7.41 -6.23
N SER A 114 -0.54 -6.94 -6.91
CA SER A 114 -1.14 -7.63 -8.06
C SER A 114 -0.12 -7.96 -9.14
N LEU A 115 0.78 -7.02 -9.43
CA LEU A 115 1.86 -7.19 -10.41
C LEU A 115 2.89 -8.24 -9.97
N MET A 116 3.31 -8.21 -8.70
CA MET A 116 4.26 -9.20 -8.17
C MET A 116 3.65 -10.61 -8.16
N VAL A 117 2.39 -10.74 -7.75
CA VAL A 117 1.69 -12.04 -7.78
C VAL A 117 1.58 -12.56 -9.22
N ALA A 118 1.10 -11.75 -10.15
CA ALA A 118 0.96 -12.16 -11.56
C ALA A 118 2.31 -12.49 -12.21
N LYS A 119 3.39 -11.79 -11.85
CA LYS A 119 4.74 -12.03 -12.38
C LYS A 119 5.30 -13.38 -11.93
N HIS A 120 5.14 -13.72 -10.65
CA HIS A 120 5.69 -14.96 -10.07
C HIS A 120 4.75 -16.17 -10.24
N ASN A 121 3.47 -15.92 -10.49
CA ASN A 121 2.44 -16.95 -10.66
C ASN A 121 1.73 -16.76 -12.01
N PRO A 122 2.28 -17.30 -13.11
CA PRO A 122 1.80 -17.01 -14.48
C PRO A 122 0.36 -17.40 -14.76
N HIS A 123 -0.21 -18.29 -13.96
CA HIS A 123 -1.61 -18.74 -14.08
C HIS A 123 -2.61 -17.79 -13.39
N MET A 124 -2.12 -16.84 -12.58
CA MET A 124 -2.97 -15.90 -11.84
C MET A 124 -3.39 -14.71 -12.71
N THR A 125 -4.65 -14.30 -12.55
CA THR A 125 -5.15 -13.01 -12.98
C THR A 125 -5.46 -12.17 -11.74
N CYS A 126 -5.06 -10.90 -11.76
CA CYS A 126 -5.16 -10.05 -10.59
C CYS A 126 -5.92 -8.77 -10.92
N THR A 127 -6.67 -8.27 -9.94
CA THR A 127 -7.35 -6.98 -10.00
C THR A 127 -6.86 -6.13 -8.84
N THR A 128 -6.27 -4.98 -9.13
CA THR A 128 -6.05 -3.93 -8.13
C THR A 128 -7.30 -3.06 -8.09
N PHE A 129 -7.87 -2.88 -6.90
CA PHE A 129 -9.15 -2.18 -6.69
C PHE A 129 -8.92 -1.01 -5.73
N ASP A 130 -9.22 0.19 -6.19
CA ASP A 130 -9.03 1.41 -5.40
C ASP A 130 -10.03 2.49 -5.84
N LEU A 131 -10.01 3.64 -5.16
CA LEU A 131 -10.85 4.77 -5.53
C LEU A 131 -10.52 5.31 -6.93
N PRO A 132 -11.49 5.89 -7.66
CA PRO A 132 -11.31 6.32 -9.05
C PRO A 132 -10.08 7.20 -9.33
N PRO A 133 -9.68 8.14 -8.44
CA PRO A 133 -8.48 8.97 -8.69
C PRO A 133 -7.17 8.19 -8.78
N VAL A 134 -7.11 6.96 -8.24
CA VAL A 134 -5.91 6.09 -8.24
C VAL A 134 -5.75 5.35 -9.58
N ALA A 135 -6.85 5.10 -10.30
CA ALA A 135 -6.85 4.30 -11.51
C ALA A 135 -5.84 4.73 -12.60
N PRO A 136 -5.60 6.03 -12.87
CA PRO A 136 -4.58 6.45 -13.84
C PRO A 136 -3.17 5.98 -13.45
N ILE A 137 -2.84 6.01 -12.15
CA ILE A 137 -1.52 5.58 -11.64
C ILE A 137 -1.39 4.06 -11.76
N SER A 138 -2.39 3.31 -11.32
CA SER A 138 -2.42 1.84 -11.45
C SER A 138 -2.28 1.40 -12.89
N ASN A 139 -3.04 2.00 -13.81
CA ASN A 139 -2.98 1.66 -15.24
C ASN A 139 -1.61 1.95 -15.83
N ALA A 140 -0.99 3.09 -15.52
CA ALA A 140 0.34 3.43 -15.98
C ALA A 140 1.39 2.43 -15.48
N THR A 141 1.30 2.03 -14.21
CA THR A 141 2.19 1.03 -13.61
C THR A 141 2.01 -0.34 -14.26
N ILE A 142 0.77 -0.78 -14.47
CA ILE A 142 0.46 -2.06 -15.13
C ILE A 142 1.04 -2.10 -16.55
N GLN A 143 0.91 -1.01 -17.32
CA GLN A 143 1.50 -0.89 -18.66
C GLN A 143 3.02 -0.95 -18.63
N GLN A 144 3.66 -0.26 -17.68
CA GLN A 144 5.11 -0.25 -17.51
C GLN A 144 5.66 -1.66 -17.23
N PHE A 145 4.93 -2.48 -16.47
CA PHE A 145 5.30 -3.88 -16.20
C PHE A 145 4.92 -4.85 -17.31
N GLN A 146 4.22 -4.40 -18.36
CA GLN A 146 3.79 -5.21 -19.51
C GLN A 146 2.91 -6.40 -19.09
N LEU A 147 2.04 -6.23 -18.08
CA LEU A 147 1.17 -7.28 -17.54
C LEU A 147 -0.32 -6.96 -17.72
N SER A 148 -0.68 -6.10 -18.67
CA SER A 148 -2.07 -5.67 -18.91
C SER A 148 -3.01 -6.79 -19.38
N ASP A 149 -2.48 -7.92 -19.79
CA ASP A 149 -3.22 -9.15 -20.11
C ASP A 149 -3.74 -9.88 -18.85
N ARG A 150 -3.03 -9.77 -17.72
CA ARG A 150 -3.32 -10.51 -16.49
C ARG A 150 -3.59 -9.65 -15.27
N VAL A 151 -3.24 -8.38 -15.29
CA VAL A 151 -3.50 -7.44 -14.19
C VAL A 151 -4.37 -6.29 -14.69
N LYS A 152 -5.42 -5.97 -13.95
CA LYS A 152 -6.35 -4.89 -14.30
C LYS A 152 -6.58 -3.97 -13.11
N ALA A 153 -6.73 -2.68 -13.37
CA ALA A 153 -7.21 -1.73 -12.39
C ALA A 153 -8.75 -1.69 -12.47
N ALA A 154 -9.40 -1.75 -11.32
CA ALA A 154 -10.83 -1.52 -11.16
C ALA A 154 -11.03 -0.42 -10.12
N SER A 155 -12.06 0.40 -10.31
CA SER A 155 -12.37 1.50 -9.40
C SER A 155 -13.65 1.25 -8.65
N GLY A 156 -13.68 1.62 -7.35
CA GLY A 156 -14.84 1.57 -6.49
C GLY A 156 -14.48 1.93 -5.06
N ASP A 157 -15.50 2.10 -4.24
CA ASP A 157 -15.35 2.39 -2.81
C ASP A 157 -15.70 1.13 -2.00
N PHE A 158 -14.70 0.49 -1.44
CA PHE A 158 -14.88 -0.73 -0.65
C PHE A 158 -15.75 -0.53 0.62
N PHE A 159 -15.96 0.70 1.08
CA PHE A 159 -16.90 0.96 2.17
C PHE A 159 -18.36 0.95 1.70
N ASN A 160 -18.62 1.52 0.54
CA ASN A 160 -19.98 1.74 0.03
C ASN A 160 -20.42 0.69 -0.99
N GLU A 161 -19.50 -0.01 -1.63
CA GLU A 161 -19.76 -1.01 -2.66
C GLU A 161 -19.35 -2.42 -2.21
N PRO A 162 -19.98 -3.50 -2.72
CA PRO A 162 -19.48 -4.85 -2.50
C PRO A 162 -18.13 -5.05 -3.20
N LEU A 163 -17.25 -5.85 -2.59
CA LEU A 163 -15.99 -6.22 -3.23
C LEU A 163 -16.23 -7.15 -4.43
N PRO A 164 -15.48 -6.98 -5.53
CA PRO A 164 -15.45 -7.97 -6.60
C PRO A 164 -15.05 -9.35 -6.09
N LYS A 165 -15.65 -10.40 -6.63
CA LYS A 165 -15.36 -11.79 -6.25
C LYS A 165 -13.97 -12.20 -6.74
N ALA A 166 -13.22 -12.90 -5.90
CA ALA A 166 -11.92 -13.49 -6.24
C ALA A 166 -11.63 -14.70 -5.33
N ASP A 167 -10.72 -15.58 -5.76
CA ASP A 167 -10.28 -16.72 -4.94
C ASP A 167 -9.44 -16.27 -3.74
N ILE A 168 -8.70 -15.15 -3.93
CA ILE A 168 -7.89 -14.53 -2.88
C ILE A 168 -8.22 -13.03 -2.85
N ILE A 169 -8.41 -12.51 -1.64
CA ILE A 169 -8.55 -11.06 -1.40
C ILE A 169 -7.41 -10.61 -0.50
N THR A 170 -6.69 -9.58 -0.92
CA THR A 170 -5.62 -8.96 -0.14
C THR A 170 -6.00 -7.56 0.30
N MET A 171 -5.53 -7.16 1.48
CA MET A 171 -5.53 -5.78 1.97
C MET A 171 -4.16 -5.49 2.59
N GLY A 172 -3.42 -4.60 1.97
CA GLY A 172 -2.10 -4.19 2.44
C GLY A 172 -2.11 -2.77 2.98
N ASN A 173 -1.76 -2.59 4.26
CA ASN A 173 -1.76 -1.29 4.94
C ASN A 173 -3.10 -0.54 4.87
N ILE A 174 -4.19 -1.26 5.06
CA ILE A 174 -5.56 -0.73 5.07
C ILE A 174 -6.17 -0.80 6.46
N LEU A 175 -6.05 -1.96 7.10
CA LEU A 175 -6.79 -2.21 8.35
C LEU A 175 -6.28 -1.34 9.50
N HIS A 176 -5.00 -1.00 9.53
CA HIS A 176 -4.42 -0.18 10.61
C HIS A 176 -4.99 1.24 10.67
N ASP A 177 -5.48 1.79 9.57
CA ASP A 177 -6.08 3.13 9.51
C ASP A 177 -7.52 3.17 10.03
N LEU A 178 -8.13 2.01 10.30
CA LEU A 178 -9.54 1.88 10.60
C LEU A 178 -9.82 1.61 12.08
N ASN A 179 -10.95 2.10 12.56
CA ASN A 179 -11.50 1.66 13.84
C ASN A 179 -12.03 0.21 13.74
N GLU A 180 -12.29 -0.40 14.89
CA GLU A 180 -12.70 -1.81 14.97
C GLU A 180 -13.97 -2.10 14.15
N GLU A 181 -14.98 -1.24 14.21
CA GLU A 181 -16.23 -1.41 13.47
C GLU A 181 -15.99 -1.48 11.96
N ASN A 182 -15.18 -0.57 11.42
CA ASN A 182 -14.88 -0.53 10.00
C ASN A 182 -13.99 -1.71 9.57
N LYS A 183 -13.04 -2.15 10.43
CA LYS A 183 -12.28 -3.38 10.19
C LYS A 183 -13.20 -4.59 10.02
N LEU A 184 -14.11 -4.79 10.96
CA LEU A 184 -15.06 -5.90 10.92
C LEU A 184 -15.96 -5.84 9.69
N LYS A 185 -16.44 -4.65 9.30
CA LYS A 185 -17.22 -4.46 8.06
C LYS A 185 -16.45 -4.87 6.82
N LEU A 186 -15.19 -4.45 6.69
CA LEU A 186 -14.37 -4.81 5.53
C LEU A 186 -14.02 -6.30 5.51
N MET A 187 -13.70 -6.89 6.66
CA MET A 187 -13.46 -8.33 6.75
C MET A 187 -14.70 -9.13 6.38
N GLN A 188 -15.90 -8.69 6.77
CA GLN A 188 -17.16 -9.32 6.38
C GLN A 188 -17.37 -9.22 4.86
N LYS A 189 -17.13 -8.05 4.25
CA LYS A 189 -17.22 -7.88 2.79
C LYS A 189 -16.23 -8.78 2.05
N ALA A 190 -15.01 -8.93 2.57
CA ALA A 190 -14.03 -9.85 2.00
C ALA A 190 -14.52 -11.32 2.10
N TYR A 191 -15.07 -11.69 3.24
CA TYR A 191 -15.66 -13.03 3.45
C TYR A 191 -16.80 -13.30 2.46
N ASP A 192 -17.71 -12.33 2.26
CA ASP A 192 -18.85 -12.46 1.35
C ASP A 192 -18.45 -12.53 -0.14
N ALA A 193 -17.30 -11.99 -0.48
CA ALA A 193 -16.77 -11.98 -1.84
C ALA A 193 -15.90 -13.22 -2.17
N LEU A 194 -15.42 -13.93 -1.14
CA LEU A 194 -14.60 -15.13 -1.29
C LEU A 194 -15.47 -16.37 -1.55
N PRO A 195 -15.02 -17.30 -2.40
CA PRO A 195 -15.62 -18.63 -2.51
C PRO A 195 -15.28 -19.48 -1.29
N SER A 196 -15.97 -20.61 -1.13
CA SER A 196 -15.58 -21.61 -0.14
C SER A 196 -14.16 -22.11 -0.43
N GLY A 197 -13.28 -22.05 0.59
CA GLY A 197 -11.86 -22.37 0.47
C GLY A 197 -11.00 -21.23 -0.07
N GLY A 198 -11.56 -20.06 -0.33
CA GLY A 198 -10.81 -18.84 -0.65
C GLY A 198 -9.99 -18.31 0.53
N ALA A 199 -9.06 -17.42 0.28
CA ALA A 199 -8.17 -16.85 1.31
C ALA A 199 -8.29 -15.33 1.40
N PHE A 200 -8.34 -14.82 2.63
CA PHE A 200 -8.13 -13.39 2.93
C PHE A 200 -6.73 -13.21 3.51
N ILE A 201 -5.96 -12.27 2.96
CA ILE A 201 -4.58 -11.98 3.37
C ILE A 201 -4.47 -10.50 3.75
N ALA A 202 -4.22 -10.23 5.03
CA ALA A 202 -3.86 -8.91 5.51
C ALA A 202 -2.34 -8.77 5.58
N ILE A 203 -1.80 -7.68 5.03
CA ILE A 203 -0.38 -7.34 5.07
C ILE A 203 -0.25 -6.08 5.92
N GLU A 204 0.20 -6.25 7.16
CA GLU A 204 0.22 -5.19 8.17
C GLU A 204 1.50 -5.27 9.02
N ALA A 205 1.89 -4.15 9.58
CA ALA A 205 2.90 -4.12 10.65
C ALA A 205 2.27 -4.67 11.94
N VAL A 206 2.78 -5.78 12.45
CA VAL A 206 2.25 -6.44 13.63
C VAL A 206 3.21 -6.25 14.80
N ILE A 207 2.72 -5.62 15.87
CA ILE A 207 3.41 -5.50 17.15
C ILE A 207 2.94 -6.63 18.10
N ASP A 208 3.82 -7.13 18.95
CA ASP A 208 3.45 -8.09 19.97
C ASP A 208 2.50 -7.49 21.03
N ASN A 209 1.79 -8.35 21.77
CA ASN A 209 0.82 -7.91 22.80
C ASN A 209 1.46 -7.09 23.92
N GLU A 210 2.74 -7.32 24.22
CA GLU A 210 3.50 -6.56 25.21
C GLU A 210 4.07 -5.26 24.67
N ARG A 211 3.95 -5.01 23.36
CA ARG A 211 4.48 -3.84 22.62
C ARG A 211 5.98 -3.63 22.83
N LYS A 212 6.75 -4.71 22.86
CA LYS A 212 8.20 -4.70 23.09
C LYS A 212 9.01 -5.12 21.87
N GLN A 213 8.39 -5.88 20.97
CA GLN A 213 9.05 -6.41 19.76
C GLN A 213 8.21 -6.09 18.53
N ASN A 214 8.88 -6.03 17.38
CA ASN A 214 8.26 -5.75 16.09
C ASN A 214 7.52 -4.39 16.04
N ALA A 215 8.04 -3.39 16.76
CA ALA A 215 7.52 -2.02 16.76
C ALA A 215 8.29 -1.15 15.75
#